data_3bad146bdbb9d75459588a115759755c
#
_entry.id   3bad146bdbb9d75459588a115759755c
#
_cell.length_a   1.000
_cell.length_b   1.000
_cell.length_c   1.000
_cell.angle_alpha   90.00
_cell.angle_beta   90.00
_cell.angle_gamma   90.00
#
_symmetry.space_group_name_H-M   'P 1'
#
loop_
_entity.id
_entity.type
_entity.pdbx_description
1 polymer ?
#
loop_
_entity_poly.entity_id
_entity_poly.type
_entity_poly.pdbx_seq_one_letter_code
_entity_poly.pdbx_strand_id
1 'polypeptide(L)'
;MIPKIIHYTWFSGEEFPEKIKKCIDSWKKYMPDYELRLWDMNAIKDIDSKFLKEAIQMKKWAYAADMVRCYAVYNYGGIYLDTDVEVFKSFDEYLNCKAFIGQENSIHRPIIRGRIYSFFLTSHCFGAEKGHIFVKDCLDYYYDRSFILSNNPRQPQYFRLNMVLMPFIQCEIALQYGYDPNPFHHNIQNLKDGLTIYPTNYFDPYKIKKESVCKHWAVGGWVPKGDSSFPKKNNFFYTGVIWVSQKVLSIFKILAHTIYAS
;
A
#
# COMPACT_ATOMS: atom_id res chain seq x y z
N MET A 1 10.34 15.73 -11.86
CA MET A 1 10.45 16.07 -10.41
C MET A 1 9.10 15.79 -9.76
N ILE A 2 9.10 15.14 -8.60
CA ILE A 2 7.87 14.84 -7.83
C ILE A 2 7.29 16.14 -7.29
N PRO A 3 5.98 16.43 -7.51
CA PRO A 3 5.34 17.64 -6.98
C PRO A 3 5.27 17.64 -5.45
N LYS A 4 5.32 18.83 -4.84
CA LYS A 4 5.13 19.04 -3.40
C LYS A 4 3.66 18.87 -2.99
N ILE A 5 3.10 17.68 -3.18
CA ILE A 5 1.73 17.32 -2.82
C ILE A 5 1.78 16.07 -1.92
N ILE A 6 1.11 16.12 -0.78
CA ILE A 6 0.88 14.95 0.07
C ILE A 6 -0.56 14.52 -0.09
N HIS A 7 -0.75 13.33 -0.65
CA HIS A 7 -2.05 12.67 -0.75
C HIS A 7 -2.28 11.79 0.46
N TYR A 8 -3.48 11.82 1.01
CA TYR A 8 -3.92 10.94 2.09
C TYR A 8 -5.41 10.66 2.01
N THR A 9 -5.87 9.56 2.60
CA THR A 9 -7.26 9.10 2.50
C THR A 9 -7.95 9.11 3.86
N TRP A 10 -9.25 9.52 3.88
CA TRP A 10 -10.10 9.41 5.07
C TRP A 10 -11.57 9.27 4.66
N PHE A 11 -12.10 8.07 4.71
CA PHE A 11 -13.44 7.75 4.16
C PHE A 11 -14.55 7.69 5.19
N SER A 12 -14.24 7.60 6.49
CA SER A 12 -15.26 7.47 7.52
C SER A 12 -16.08 8.74 7.74
N GLY A 13 -15.54 9.92 7.40
CA GLY A 13 -16.14 11.21 7.72
C GLY A 13 -16.09 11.58 9.21
N GLU A 14 -15.52 10.73 10.07
CA GLU A 14 -15.33 10.98 11.49
C GLU A 14 -14.16 11.95 11.72
N GLU A 15 -14.16 12.61 12.88
CA GLU A 15 -12.99 13.39 13.29
C GLU A 15 -11.73 12.52 13.40
N PHE A 16 -10.59 13.12 13.06
CA PHE A 16 -9.30 12.46 13.25
C PHE A 16 -9.04 12.19 14.74
N PRO A 17 -8.73 10.95 15.14
CA PRO A 17 -8.22 10.67 16.47
C PRO A 17 -6.95 11.46 16.78
N GLU A 18 -6.67 11.73 18.06
CA GLU A 18 -5.51 12.52 18.48
C GLU A 18 -4.17 12.03 17.90
N LYS A 19 -3.97 10.73 17.80
CA LYS A 19 -2.74 10.16 17.20
C LYS A 19 -2.61 10.52 15.71
N ILE A 20 -3.71 10.51 14.98
CA ILE A 20 -3.76 10.89 13.57
C ILE A 20 -3.52 12.40 13.43
N LYS A 21 -4.16 13.24 14.26
CA LYS A 21 -3.92 14.69 14.28
C LYS A 21 -2.44 15.00 14.46
N LYS A 22 -1.76 14.34 15.42
CA LYS A 22 -0.31 14.50 15.65
C LYS A 22 0.53 14.12 14.43
N CYS A 23 0.19 13.05 13.72
CA CYS A 23 0.87 12.68 12.49
C CYS A 23 0.71 13.76 11.41
N ILE A 24 -0.53 14.22 11.16
CA ILE A 24 -0.82 15.28 10.16
C ILE A 24 -0.15 16.60 10.56
N ASP A 25 -0.10 16.95 11.84
CA ASP A 25 0.59 18.14 12.32
C ASP A 25 2.11 18.06 12.12
N SER A 26 2.69 16.85 12.17
CA SER A 26 4.10 16.66 11.80
C SER A 26 4.35 16.98 10.32
N TRP A 27 3.40 16.66 9.42
CA TRP A 27 3.52 17.00 7.99
C TRP A 27 3.56 18.51 7.78
N LYS A 28 2.61 19.23 8.40
CA LYS A 28 2.56 20.70 8.35
C LYS A 28 3.83 21.36 8.92
N LYS A 29 4.39 20.76 9.98
CA LYS A 29 5.62 21.25 10.62
C LYS A 29 6.85 21.10 9.73
N TYR A 30 7.05 19.94 9.13
CA TYR A 30 8.26 19.62 8.38
C TYR A 30 8.16 19.90 6.88
N MET A 31 6.95 20.11 6.36
CA MET A 31 6.66 20.36 4.95
C MET A 31 5.59 21.46 4.81
N PRO A 32 5.85 22.69 5.34
CA PRO A 32 4.84 23.76 5.36
C PRO A 32 4.47 24.29 3.97
N ASP A 33 5.30 24.02 2.96
CA ASP A 33 5.12 24.42 1.56
C ASP A 33 4.55 23.29 0.68
N TYR A 34 4.16 22.16 1.28
CA TYR A 34 3.48 21.07 0.56
C TYR A 34 1.96 21.26 0.62
N GLU A 35 1.30 21.00 -0.51
CA GLU A 35 -0.16 20.88 -0.54
C GLU A 35 -0.59 19.59 0.16
N LEU A 36 -1.50 19.67 1.13
CA LEU A 36 -2.13 18.50 1.75
C LEU A 36 -3.46 18.21 1.04
N ARG A 37 -3.53 17.12 0.30
CA ARG A 37 -4.70 16.75 -0.50
C ARG A 37 -5.41 15.53 0.08
N LEU A 38 -6.54 15.78 0.72
CA LEU A 38 -7.43 14.76 1.26
C LEU A 38 -8.24 14.09 0.14
N TRP A 39 -8.29 12.76 0.18
CA TRP A 39 -9.16 11.93 -0.61
C TRP A 39 -10.24 11.35 0.31
N ASP A 40 -11.36 12.02 0.38
CA ASP A 40 -12.58 11.62 1.09
C ASP A 40 -13.61 11.02 0.12
N MET A 41 -14.81 10.72 0.62
CA MET A 41 -15.89 10.14 -0.19
C MET A 41 -16.33 11.07 -1.34
N ASN A 42 -16.22 12.38 -1.18
CA ASN A 42 -16.59 13.33 -2.24
C ASN A 42 -15.49 13.40 -3.33
N ALA A 43 -14.23 13.37 -2.93
CA ALA A 43 -13.09 13.41 -3.84
C ALA A 43 -13.00 12.17 -4.75
N ILE A 44 -13.50 11.02 -4.31
CA ILE A 44 -13.43 9.74 -5.06
C ILE A 44 -14.69 9.40 -5.85
N LYS A 45 -15.75 10.20 -5.76
CA LYS A 45 -17.07 9.89 -6.33
C LYS A 45 -17.07 9.61 -7.84
N ASP A 46 -16.18 10.28 -8.58
CA ASP A 46 -16.07 10.20 -10.03
C ASP A 46 -15.01 9.20 -10.51
N ILE A 47 -14.35 8.47 -9.58
CA ILE A 47 -13.41 7.42 -9.94
C ILE A 47 -14.18 6.16 -10.38
N ASP A 48 -14.09 5.85 -11.69
CA ASP A 48 -14.74 4.67 -12.22
C ASP A 48 -13.88 3.41 -11.99
N SER A 49 -14.11 2.76 -10.86
CA SER A 49 -13.48 1.49 -10.51
C SER A 49 -14.46 0.60 -9.76
N LYS A 50 -14.67 -0.61 -10.30
CA LYS A 50 -15.51 -1.62 -9.65
C LYS A 50 -14.93 -2.02 -8.30
N PHE A 51 -13.61 -2.24 -8.23
CA PHE A 51 -12.92 -2.60 -6.99
C PHE A 51 -13.16 -1.55 -5.89
N LEU A 52 -12.99 -0.26 -6.22
CA LEU A 52 -13.19 0.83 -5.28
C LEU A 52 -14.64 0.89 -4.78
N LYS A 53 -15.61 0.86 -5.70
CA LYS A 53 -17.05 0.90 -5.36
C LYS A 53 -17.43 -0.25 -4.41
N GLU A 54 -16.97 -1.46 -4.69
CA GLU A 54 -17.23 -2.64 -3.88
C GLU A 54 -16.54 -2.59 -2.50
N ALA A 55 -15.27 -2.12 -2.44
CA ALA A 55 -14.54 -1.96 -1.19
C ALA A 55 -15.20 -0.91 -0.27
N ILE A 56 -15.67 0.21 -0.83
CA ILE A 56 -16.45 1.24 -0.13
C ILE A 56 -17.77 0.67 0.38
N GLN A 57 -18.54 -0.03 -0.46
CA GLN A 57 -19.80 -0.67 -0.09
C GLN A 57 -19.63 -1.62 1.10
N MET A 58 -18.52 -2.35 1.13
CA MET A 58 -18.18 -3.30 2.20
C MET A 58 -17.52 -2.62 3.41
N LYS A 59 -17.37 -1.30 3.41
CA LYS A 59 -16.66 -0.51 4.44
C LYS A 59 -15.24 -1.02 4.71
N LYS A 60 -14.58 -1.54 3.69
CA LYS A 60 -13.20 -2.03 3.76
C LYS A 60 -12.22 -0.92 3.34
N TRP A 61 -12.15 0.11 4.20
CA TRP A 61 -11.48 1.38 3.93
C TRP A 61 -10.01 1.26 3.51
N ALA A 62 -9.26 0.32 4.12
CA ALA A 62 -7.85 0.10 3.77
C ALA A 62 -7.69 -0.34 2.31
N TYR A 63 -8.55 -1.25 1.83
CA TYR A 63 -8.50 -1.71 0.43
C TYR A 63 -8.98 -0.63 -0.56
N ALA A 64 -9.95 0.19 -0.16
CA ALA A 64 -10.33 1.37 -0.93
C ALA A 64 -9.14 2.35 -1.01
N ALA A 65 -8.45 2.60 0.11
CA ALA A 65 -7.26 3.44 0.16
C ALA A 65 -6.12 2.89 -0.72
N ASP A 66 -5.94 1.57 -0.79
CA ASP A 66 -4.91 0.94 -1.62
C ASP A 66 -5.05 1.30 -3.12
N MET A 67 -6.27 1.33 -3.62
CA MET A 67 -6.52 1.78 -5.00
C MET A 67 -6.37 3.30 -5.12
N VAL A 68 -6.94 4.08 -4.20
CA VAL A 68 -6.95 5.55 -4.27
C VAL A 68 -5.55 6.14 -4.15
N ARG A 69 -4.64 5.55 -3.34
CA ARG A 69 -3.25 6.02 -3.25
C ARG A 69 -2.51 5.92 -4.58
N CYS A 70 -2.72 4.82 -5.32
CA CYS A 70 -2.15 4.66 -6.65
C CYS A 70 -2.78 5.63 -7.65
N TYR A 71 -4.11 5.77 -7.62
CA TYR A 71 -4.84 6.71 -8.48
C TYR A 71 -4.34 8.16 -8.28
N ALA A 72 -4.19 8.57 -7.02
CA ALA A 72 -3.77 9.92 -6.67
C ALA A 72 -2.34 10.21 -7.18
N VAL A 73 -1.38 9.36 -6.84
CA VAL A 73 0.02 9.55 -7.23
C VAL A 73 0.20 9.41 -8.75
N TYR A 74 -0.50 8.48 -9.40
CA TYR A 74 -0.42 8.34 -10.85
C TYR A 74 -0.93 9.58 -11.60
N ASN A 75 -2.11 10.08 -11.21
CA ASN A 75 -2.76 11.17 -11.95
C ASN A 75 -2.19 12.55 -11.63
N TYR A 76 -1.65 12.76 -10.44
CA TYR A 76 -1.21 14.08 -9.99
C TYR A 76 0.30 14.15 -9.70
N GLY A 77 0.98 13.03 -9.54
CA GLY A 77 2.29 12.98 -8.93
C GLY A 77 2.22 13.33 -7.45
N GLY A 78 3.36 13.36 -6.76
CA GLY A 78 3.41 13.68 -5.34
C GLY A 78 3.72 12.47 -4.48
N ILE A 79 3.44 12.61 -3.20
CA ILE A 79 3.74 11.64 -2.16
C ILE A 79 2.43 11.18 -1.53
N TYR A 80 2.25 9.88 -1.36
CA TYR A 80 1.17 9.33 -0.53
C TYR A 80 1.69 9.04 0.87
N LEU A 81 0.91 9.44 1.88
CA LEU A 81 1.12 9.07 3.28
C LEU A 81 -0.17 8.53 3.87
N ASP A 82 -0.10 7.38 4.57
CA ASP A 82 -1.18 6.95 5.45
C ASP A 82 -1.30 7.93 6.62
N THR A 83 -2.53 8.15 7.11
CA THR A 83 -2.81 9.18 8.12
C THR A 83 -2.10 8.94 9.46
N ASP A 84 -1.64 7.72 9.72
CA ASP A 84 -0.86 7.34 10.90
C ASP A 84 0.65 7.26 10.67
N VAL A 85 1.13 7.91 9.61
CA VAL A 85 2.56 8.14 9.36
C VAL A 85 3.01 9.45 9.99
N GLU A 86 3.92 9.38 10.94
CA GLU A 86 4.59 10.55 11.52
C GLU A 86 5.85 10.88 10.74
N VAL A 87 6.05 12.15 10.41
CA VAL A 87 7.20 12.66 9.66
C VAL A 87 8.17 13.37 10.60
N PHE A 88 9.46 13.20 10.38
CA PHE A 88 10.54 13.78 11.21
C PHE A 88 11.39 14.80 10.47
N LYS A 89 11.32 14.83 9.12
CA LYS A 89 12.00 15.79 8.24
C LYS A 89 11.34 15.86 6.88
N SER A 90 11.65 16.92 6.09
CA SER A 90 11.10 17.11 4.75
C SER A 90 11.45 15.96 3.79
N PHE A 91 10.59 15.74 2.81
CA PHE A 91 10.84 14.85 1.67
C PHE A 91 11.59 15.53 0.52
N ASP A 92 12.07 16.77 0.67
CA ASP A 92 12.72 17.53 -0.41
C ASP A 92 13.87 16.78 -1.09
N GLU A 93 14.65 16.00 -0.33
CA GLU A 93 15.76 15.20 -0.85
C GLU A 93 15.30 14.12 -1.85
N TYR A 94 14.02 13.69 -1.79
CA TYR A 94 13.45 12.62 -2.61
C TYR A 94 12.69 13.12 -3.84
N LEU A 95 12.45 14.44 -3.95
CA LEU A 95 11.64 15.02 -5.05
C LEU A 95 12.34 14.91 -6.40
N ASN A 96 13.66 14.72 -6.44
CA ASN A 96 14.43 14.53 -7.67
C ASN A 96 14.40 13.08 -8.19
N CYS A 97 13.89 12.11 -7.41
CA CYS A 97 13.60 10.77 -7.90
C CYS A 97 12.44 10.83 -8.91
N LYS A 98 12.41 9.88 -9.88
CA LYS A 98 11.20 9.68 -10.69
C LYS A 98 10.12 8.99 -9.89
N ALA A 99 10.51 7.99 -9.09
CA ALA A 99 9.66 7.38 -8.07
C ALA A 99 10.53 6.85 -6.93
N PHE A 100 9.98 6.86 -5.71
CA PHE A 100 10.61 6.26 -4.54
C PHE A 100 9.59 5.49 -3.70
N ILE A 101 10.07 4.43 -3.04
CA ILE A 101 9.34 3.64 -2.06
C ILE A 101 10.34 3.01 -1.10
N GLY A 102 9.91 2.67 0.11
CA GLY A 102 10.78 2.00 1.09
C GLY A 102 10.51 0.50 1.21
N GLN A 103 11.45 -0.19 1.82
CA GLN A 103 11.21 -1.51 2.38
C GLN A 103 10.43 -1.37 3.70
N GLU A 104 9.38 -2.18 3.88
CA GLU A 104 8.59 -2.20 5.11
C GLU A 104 9.27 -3.06 6.18
N ASN A 105 9.30 -2.56 7.41
CA ASN A 105 9.78 -3.33 8.56
C ASN A 105 8.68 -4.28 9.05
N SER A 106 8.41 -5.32 8.28
CA SER A 106 7.42 -6.34 8.60
C SER A 106 8.07 -7.58 9.19
N ILE A 107 7.43 -8.15 10.21
CA ILE A 107 7.78 -9.50 10.72
C ILE A 107 7.29 -10.60 9.78
N HIS A 108 6.41 -10.27 8.85
CA HIS A 108 5.89 -11.19 7.86
C HIS A 108 6.85 -11.26 6.68
N ARG A 109 7.38 -12.45 6.42
CA ARG A 109 8.25 -12.70 5.27
C ARG A 109 7.40 -13.22 4.11
N PRO A 110 7.18 -12.43 3.06
CA PRO A 110 6.40 -12.89 1.92
C PRO A 110 7.14 -14.02 1.20
N ILE A 111 6.38 -14.99 0.72
CA ILE A 111 6.88 -16.00 -0.22
C ILE A 111 6.32 -15.62 -1.59
N ILE A 112 7.17 -15.15 -2.50
CA ILE A 112 6.80 -14.76 -3.85
C ILE A 112 7.47 -15.74 -4.81
N ARG A 113 6.71 -16.35 -5.74
CA ARG A 113 7.22 -17.32 -6.74
C ARG A 113 8.11 -18.42 -6.10
N GLY A 114 7.72 -18.90 -4.90
CA GLY A 114 8.44 -19.96 -4.19
C GLY A 114 9.68 -19.52 -3.42
N ARG A 115 10.01 -18.23 -3.41
CA ARG A 115 11.13 -17.68 -2.62
C ARG A 115 10.61 -16.90 -1.42
N ILE A 116 11.29 -17.01 -0.29
CA ILE A 116 11.02 -16.23 0.92
C ILE A 116 11.72 -14.89 0.76
N TYR A 117 10.96 -13.79 0.81
CA TYR A 117 11.50 -12.44 0.80
C TYR A 117 11.42 -11.84 2.19
N SER A 118 12.36 -10.97 2.52
CA SER A 118 12.44 -10.41 3.87
C SER A 118 11.69 -9.12 4.06
N PHE A 119 11.36 -8.43 2.96
CA PHE A 119 10.75 -7.11 3.04
C PHE A 119 9.63 -6.94 2.03
N PHE A 120 8.48 -6.49 2.53
CA PHE A 120 7.46 -5.83 1.71
C PHE A 120 7.91 -4.42 1.35
N LEU A 121 7.11 -3.72 0.56
CA LEU A 121 7.31 -2.30 0.27
C LEU A 121 6.34 -1.43 1.08
N THR A 122 6.77 -0.20 1.40
CA THR A 122 6.02 0.72 2.25
C THR A 122 4.83 1.32 1.51
N SER A 123 3.70 0.59 1.42
CA SER A 123 2.48 1.12 0.81
C SER A 123 1.96 2.38 1.52
N HIS A 124 2.31 2.56 2.77
CA HIS A 124 1.94 3.69 3.61
C HIS A 124 2.76 4.97 3.32
N CYS A 125 3.85 4.85 2.56
CA CYS A 125 4.72 5.98 2.18
C CYS A 125 5.44 5.67 0.87
N PHE A 126 5.10 6.39 -0.19
CA PHE A 126 5.80 6.37 -1.48
C PHE A 126 5.49 7.63 -2.27
N GLY A 127 6.33 7.95 -3.25
CA GLY A 127 6.11 9.10 -4.11
C GLY A 127 6.57 8.84 -5.54
N ALA A 128 5.96 9.57 -6.49
CA ALA A 128 6.35 9.49 -7.89
C ALA A 128 6.00 10.76 -8.68
N GLU A 129 6.65 10.94 -9.82
CA GLU A 129 6.21 11.88 -10.85
C GLU A 129 4.84 11.44 -11.39
N LYS A 130 4.04 12.41 -11.84
CA LYS A 130 2.79 12.14 -12.53
C LYS A 130 3.01 11.17 -13.71
N GLY A 131 2.18 10.14 -13.80
CA GLY A 131 2.20 9.17 -14.89
C GLY A 131 3.30 8.11 -14.79
N HIS A 132 3.99 7.98 -13.65
CA HIS A 132 5.06 7.01 -13.48
C HIS A 132 4.59 5.57 -13.69
N ILE A 133 5.31 4.82 -14.51
CA ILE A 133 4.87 3.48 -14.97
C ILE A 133 4.73 2.46 -13.82
N PHE A 134 5.61 2.46 -12.84
CA PHE A 134 5.49 1.59 -11.66
C PHE A 134 4.17 1.82 -10.91
N VAL A 135 3.77 3.10 -10.74
CA VAL A 135 2.52 3.46 -10.07
C VAL A 135 1.32 3.07 -10.94
N LYS A 136 1.47 3.20 -12.28
CA LYS A 136 0.47 2.72 -13.24
C LYS A 136 0.23 1.21 -13.10
N ASP A 137 1.29 0.40 -13.09
CA ASP A 137 1.18 -1.05 -12.98
C ASP A 137 0.50 -1.45 -11.64
N CYS A 138 0.79 -0.71 -10.56
CA CYS A 138 0.10 -0.89 -9.28
C CYS A 138 -1.39 -0.53 -9.36
N LEU A 139 -1.73 0.54 -10.07
CA LEU A 139 -3.11 0.99 -10.27
C LEU A 139 -3.90 0.02 -11.17
N ASP A 140 -3.30 -0.45 -12.26
CA ASP A 140 -3.90 -1.40 -13.20
C ASP A 140 -4.30 -2.71 -12.51
N TYR A 141 -3.56 -3.12 -11.47
CA TYR A 141 -3.96 -4.27 -10.64
C TYR A 141 -5.39 -4.14 -10.14
N TYR A 142 -5.84 -2.95 -9.78
CA TYR A 142 -7.18 -2.71 -9.22
C TYR A 142 -8.25 -2.50 -10.28
N TYR A 143 -7.92 -1.92 -11.43
CA TYR A 143 -8.89 -1.66 -12.51
C TYR A 143 -9.44 -2.96 -13.11
N ASP A 144 -8.60 -3.99 -13.26
CA ASP A 144 -8.98 -5.25 -13.87
C ASP A 144 -9.64 -6.23 -12.88
N ARG A 145 -9.93 -5.81 -11.65
CA ARG A 145 -10.39 -6.72 -10.60
C ARG A 145 -11.65 -6.24 -9.90
N SER A 146 -12.36 -7.22 -9.33
CA SER A 146 -13.43 -6.99 -8.38
C SER A 146 -12.87 -7.15 -6.96
N PHE A 147 -13.38 -6.37 -6.01
CA PHE A 147 -13.12 -6.59 -4.59
C PHE A 147 -13.97 -7.75 -4.07
N ILE A 148 -15.23 -7.87 -4.52
CA ILE A 148 -16.12 -8.99 -4.18
C ILE A 148 -15.89 -10.13 -5.20
N LEU A 149 -15.36 -11.24 -4.70
CA LEU A 149 -15.08 -12.44 -5.51
C LEU A 149 -16.22 -13.43 -5.51
N SER A 150 -17.01 -13.49 -4.41
CA SER A 150 -18.15 -14.39 -4.26
C SER A 150 -19.19 -13.80 -3.32
N ASN A 151 -20.44 -13.96 -3.68
CA ASN A 151 -21.60 -13.57 -2.87
C ASN A 151 -22.10 -14.70 -1.96
N ASN A 152 -21.45 -15.87 -1.93
CA ASN A 152 -21.86 -16.99 -1.12
C ASN A 152 -21.60 -16.73 0.38
N PRO A 153 -22.64 -16.50 1.22
CA PRO A 153 -22.46 -16.15 2.63
C PRO A 153 -21.87 -17.30 3.47
N ARG A 154 -21.90 -18.54 2.96
CA ARG A 154 -21.33 -19.71 3.65
C ARG A 154 -19.82 -19.81 3.50
N GLN A 155 -19.22 -19.06 2.55
CA GLN A 155 -17.77 -19.03 2.39
C GLN A 155 -17.13 -18.05 3.38
N PRO A 156 -15.97 -18.39 3.97
CA PRO A 156 -15.18 -17.45 4.76
C PRO A 156 -14.86 -16.16 3.99
N GLN A 157 -14.75 -15.04 4.70
CA GLN A 157 -14.57 -13.71 4.11
C GLN A 157 -13.36 -13.64 3.15
N TYR A 158 -12.25 -14.27 3.48
CA TYR A 158 -11.04 -14.28 2.64
C TYR A 158 -11.19 -15.00 1.29
N PHE A 159 -12.19 -15.86 1.11
CA PHE A 159 -12.56 -16.43 -0.20
C PHE A 159 -13.56 -15.56 -0.95
N ARG A 160 -14.27 -14.71 -0.22
CA ARG A 160 -15.30 -13.85 -0.79
C ARG A 160 -14.80 -12.50 -1.23
N LEU A 161 -13.71 -12.01 -0.64
CA LEU A 161 -13.16 -10.69 -0.88
C LEU A 161 -11.70 -10.79 -1.36
N ASN A 162 -11.32 -9.88 -2.24
CA ASN A 162 -9.95 -9.72 -2.69
C ASN A 162 -9.15 -8.92 -1.65
N MET A 163 -8.66 -9.62 -0.63
CA MET A 163 -7.94 -9.03 0.50
C MET A 163 -6.41 -9.14 0.34
N VAL A 164 -5.90 -9.07 -0.89
CA VAL A 164 -4.45 -9.00 -1.13
C VAL A 164 -3.93 -7.65 -0.67
N LEU A 165 -2.90 -7.65 0.16
CA LEU A 165 -2.33 -6.44 0.72
C LEU A 165 -1.48 -5.70 -0.32
N MET A 166 -1.60 -4.39 -0.36
CA MET A 166 -0.85 -3.51 -1.26
C MET A 166 0.68 -3.67 -1.16
N PRO A 167 1.30 -3.79 0.02
CA PRO A 167 2.74 -4.05 0.14
C PRO A 167 3.22 -5.27 -0.65
N PHE A 168 2.39 -6.32 -0.72
CA PHE A 168 2.68 -7.51 -1.50
C PHE A 168 2.57 -7.24 -3.01
N ILE A 169 1.51 -6.52 -3.45
CA ILE A 169 1.28 -6.17 -4.85
C ILE A 169 2.46 -5.33 -5.37
N GLN A 170 2.84 -4.30 -4.63
CA GLN A 170 3.97 -3.46 -4.97
C GLN A 170 5.28 -4.24 -5.06
N CYS A 171 5.49 -5.19 -4.15
CA CYS A 171 6.67 -6.04 -4.15
C CYS A 171 6.70 -6.95 -5.40
N GLU A 172 5.61 -7.61 -5.75
CA GLU A 172 5.52 -8.43 -6.96
C GLU A 172 5.76 -7.63 -8.25
N ILE A 173 5.21 -6.42 -8.31
CA ILE A 173 5.40 -5.52 -9.45
C ILE A 173 6.86 -5.04 -9.50
N ALA A 174 7.45 -4.63 -8.36
CA ALA A 174 8.82 -4.14 -8.30
C ALA A 174 9.86 -5.17 -8.77
N LEU A 175 9.59 -6.48 -8.68
CA LEU A 175 10.47 -7.52 -9.24
C LEU A 175 10.67 -7.36 -10.75
N GLN A 176 9.68 -6.85 -11.48
CA GLN A 176 9.76 -6.62 -12.93
C GLN A 176 10.69 -5.43 -13.25
N TYR A 177 10.86 -4.52 -12.29
CA TYR A 177 11.78 -3.38 -12.36
C TYR A 177 13.19 -3.71 -11.91
N GLY A 178 13.43 -4.94 -11.42
CA GLY A 178 14.75 -5.40 -10.96
C GLY A 178 14.93 -5.33 -9.45
N TYR A 179 13.85 -5.18 -8.67
CA TYR A 179 13.94 -5.21 -7.21
C TYR A 179 14.54 -6.53 -6.71
N ASP A 180 15.57 -6.44 -5.88
CA ASP A 180 16.13 -7.56 -5.15
C ASP A 180 15.67 -7.51 -3.68
N PRO A 181 14.72 -8.36 -3.28
CA PRO A 181 14.21 -8.40 -1.91
C PRO A 181 15.09 -9.21 -0.96
N ASN A 182 16.35 -9.46 -1.32
CA ASN A 182 17.29 -10.21 -0.49
C ASN A 182 17.47 -9.52 0.88
N PRO A 183 17.27 -10.27 2.00
CA PRO A 183 17.35 -9.72 3.35
C PRO A 183 18.72 -9.20 3.75
N PHE A 184 19.76 -9.61 3.06
CA PHE A 184 21.14 -9.18 3.32
C PHE A 184 21.52 -7.91 2.56
N HIS A 185 20.67 -7.45 1.63
CA HIS A 185 20.90 -6.24 0.86
C HIS A 185 20.16 -5.05 1.50
N HIS A 186 20.88 -4.29 2.32
CA HIS A 186 20.36 -3.09 2.99
C HIS A 186 20.75 -1.79 2.26
N ASN A 187 21.01 -1.88 0.95
CA ASN A 187 21.41 -0.75 0.14
C ASN A 187 20.20 -0.12 -0.57
N ILE A 188 20.35 1.16 -0.93
CA ILE A 188 19.42 1.82 -1.85
C ILE A 188 19.53 1.13 -3.20
N GLN A 189 18.40 0.77 -3.80
CA GLN A 189 18.33 0.12 -5.09
C GLN A 189 17.73 1.08 -6.12
N ASN A 190 18.55 1.43 -7.13
CA ASN A 190 18.12 2.21 -8.28
C ASN A 190 17.70 1.24 -9.39
N LEU A 191 16.42 1.22 -9.74
CA LEU A 191 15.82 0.24 -10.61
C LEU A 191 15.44 0.85 -11.97
N LYS A 192 14.84 0.01 -12.84
CA LYS A 192 14.36 0.45 -14.15
C LYS A 192 13.36 1.61 -14.00
N ASP A 193 13.29 2.43 -15.03
CA ASP A 193 12.41 3.60 -15.14
C ASP A 193 12.59 4.66 -14.05
N GLY A 194 13.68 4.58 -13.28
CA GLY A 194 14.02 5.51 -12.21
C GLY A 194 13.26 5.29 -10.91
N LEU A 195 12.74 4.07 -10.69
CA LEU A 195 12.23 3.64 -9.40
C LEU A 195 13.40 3.45 -8.42
N THR A 196 13.37 4.10 -7.26
CA THR A 196 14.36 3.94 -6.20
C THR A 196 13.71 3.29 -4.98
N ILE A 197 14.28 2.19 -4.50
CA ILE A 197 13.83 1.52 -3.27
C ILE A 197 14.83 1.78 -2.16
N TYR A 198 14.33 2.31 -1.04
CA TYR A 198 15.11 2.64 0.14
C TYR A 198 15.00 1.54 1.20
N PRO A 199 16.07 1.28 1.97
CA PRO A 199 16.01 0.38 3.13
C PRO A 199 14.99 0.82 4.19
N THR A 200 14.59 -0.11 5.07
CA THR A 200 13.55 0.09 6.10
C THR A 200 13.80 1.30 7.01
N ASN A 201 15.08 1.61 7.31
CA ASN A 201 15.48 2.70 8.19
C ASN A 201 15.12 4.11 7.69
N TYR A 202 14.71 4.26 6.43
CA TYR A 202 14.30 5.55 5.86
C TYR A 202 12.83 5.86 6.15
N PHE A 203 11.89 4.98 5.79
CA PHE A 203 10.46 5.27 5.80
C PHE A 203 9.64 4.40 6.77
N ASP A 204 10.22 3.31 7.29
CA ASP A 204 9.59 2.47 8.30
C ASP A 204 10.59 1.89 9.30
N PRO A 205 11.33 2.74 10.03
CA PRO A 205 12.39 2.31 10.92
C PRO A 205 11.84 1.58 12.15
N TYR A 206 12.50 0.49 12.56
CA TYR A 206 12.26 -0.11 13.87
C TYR A 206 12.62 0.87 15.01
N LYS A 207 13.79 1.52 14.88
CA LYS A 207 14.23 2.63 15.73
C LYS A 207 14.53 3.83 14.85
N ILE A 208 14.02 5.01 15.25
CA ILE A 208 14.28 6.26 14.54
C ILE A 208 15.76 6.57 14.61
N LYS A 209 16.37 6.85 13.45
CA LYS A 209 17.78 7.19 13.26
C LYS A 209 17.90 8.51 12.50
N LYS A 210 19.14 8.96 12.27
CA LYS A 210 19.42 10.21 11.54
C LYS A 210 18.84 10.19 10.11
N GLU A 211 18.90 9.05 9.43
CA GLU A 211 18.36 8.87 8.08
C GLU A 211 16.84 8.72 8.01
N SER A 212 16.17 8.45 9.14
CA SER A 212 14.72 8.23 9.17
C SER A 212 13.95 9.49 8.81
N VAL A 213 13.05 9.38 7.84
CA VAL A 213 12.20 10.46 7.32
C VAL A 213 10.83 10.42 7.98
N CYS A 214 10.25 9.23 8.07
CA CYS A 214 8.96 9.02 8.68
C CYS A 214 8.88 7.65 9.35
N LYS A 215 7.79 7.42 10.07
CA LYS A 215 7.47 6.12 10.69
C LYS A 215 5.97 5.88 10.65
N HIS A 216 5.60 4.68 10.28
CA HIS A 216 4.24 4.18 10.34
C HIS A 216 3.93 3.62 11.74
N TRP A 217 2.89 4.13 12.38
CA TRP A 217 2.51 3.71 13.73
C TRP A 217 1.56 2.50 13.75
N ALA A 218 1.02 2.12 12.60
CA ALA A 218 0.10 0.99 12.42
C ALA A 218 -1.03 1.01 13.47
N VAL A 219 -1.69 2.17 13.60
CA VAL A 219 -2.73 2.40 14.64
C VAL A 219 -3.94 1.48 14.43
N GLY A 220 -4.11 0.96 13.21
CA GLY A 220 -5.17 0.00 12.88
C GLY A 220 -6.58 0.58 12.98
N GLY A 221 -6.74 1.88 12.84
CA GLY A 221 -8.03 2.57 12.91
C GLY A 221 -9.07 2.13 11.88
N TRP A 222 -8.64 1.37 10.88
CA TRP A 222 -9.49 0.76 9.85
C TRP A 222 -10.04 -0.62 10.22
N VAL A 223 -9.57 -1.23 11.32
CA VAL A 223 -10.11 -2.49 11.85
C VAL A 223 -11.31 -2.20 12.72
N PRO A 224 -12.53 -2.66 12.38
CA PRO A 224 -13.70 -2.47 13.22
C PRO A 224 -13.44 -3.05 14.62
N LYS A 225 -13.79 -2.29 15.66
CA LYS A 225 -13.70 -2.78 17.04
C LYS A 225 -14.54 -4.04 17.18
N GLY A 226 -13.91 -5.17 17.53
CA GLY A 226 -14.58 -6.45 17.69
C GLY A 226 -14.62 -7.34 16.45
N ASP A 227 -14.06 -6.92 15.32
CA ASP A 227 -13.91 -7.78 14.14
C ASP A 227 -12.85 -8.85 14.38
N SER A 228 -13.31 -10.07 14.75
CA SER A 228 -12.44 -11.23 14.95
C SER A 228 -11.88 -11.82 13.66
N SER A 229 -12.25 -11.30 12.50
CA SER A 229 -11.75 -11.74 11.19
C SER A 229 -10.33 -11.25 10.92
N PHE A 230 -9.85 -10.25 11.69
CA PHE A 230 -8.45 -9.83 11.69
C PHE A 230 -7.69 -10.53 12.81
N PRO A 231 -6.60 -11.25 12.51
CA PRO A 231 -5.81 -11.89 13.53
C PRO A 231 -5.27 -10.83 14.50
N LYS A 232 -5.47 -11.06 15.80
CA LYS A 232 -4.71 -10.32 16.81
C LYS A 232 -3.22 -10.45 16.46
N LYS A 233 -2.45 -9.38 16.65
CA LYS A 233 -1.03 -9.17 16.29
C LYS A 233 -0.07 -10.37 16.39
N ASN A 234 -0.49 -11.52 16.92
CA ASN A 234 0.33 -12.71 17.21
C ASN A 234 -0.08 -13.98 16.45
N ASN A 235 -0.92 -13.94 15.43
CA ASN A 235 -1.35 -15.17 14.77
C ASN A 235 -0.67 -15.38 13.41
N PHE A 236 0.61 -15.80 13.48
CA PHE A 236 1.49 -16.16 12.35
C PHE A 236 0.84 -17.18 11.39
N PHE A 237 0.06 -18.12 11.91
CA PHE A 237 -0.62 -19.16 11.11
C PHE A 237 -1.70 -18.60 10.17
N TYR A 238 -2.42 -17.57 10.59
CA TYR A 238 -3.59 -17.07 9.87
C TYR A 238 -3.19 -16.29 8.60
N THR A 239 -2.14 -15.49 8.67
CA THR A 239 -1.63 -14.72 7.52
C THR A 239 -1.03 -15.65 6.46
N GLY A 240 -0.36 -16.71 6.87
CA GLY A 240 0.16 -17.75 5.97
C GLY A 240 -0.94 -18.52 5.25
N VAL A 241 -2.04 -18.85 5.94
CA VAL A 241 -3.19 -19.58 5.37
C VAL A 241 -3.94 -18.71 4.35
N ILE A 242 -4.18 -17.42 4.65
CA ILE A 242 -4.83 -16.50 3.69
C ILE A 242 -3.99 -16.39 2.42
N TRP A 243 -2.69 -16.23 2.58
CA TRP A 243 -1.77 -16.09 1.46
C TRP A 243 -1.70 -17.36 0.59
N VAL A 244 -1.55 -18.54 1.20
CA VAL A 244 -1.56 -19.84 0.48
C VAL A 244 -2.88 -20.05 -0.25
N SER A 245 -4.01 -19.76 0.39
CA SER A 245 -5.32 -19.93 -0.23
C SER A 245 -5.54 -18.99 -1.42
N GLN A 246 -5.07 -17.75 -1.36
CA GLN A 246 -5.17 -16.80 -2.48
C GLN A 246 -4.22 -17.16 -3.63
N LYS A 247 -3.02 -17.69 -3.35
CA LYS A 247 -2.12 -18.21 -4.38
C LYS A 247 -2.67 -19.48 -5.05
N VAL A 248 -3.21 -20.38 -4.26
CA VAL A 248 -3.88 -21.58 -4.79
C VAL A 248 -5.05 -21.19 -5.69
N LEU A 249 -5.89 -20.24 -5.28
CA LEU A 249 -6.98 -19.71 -6.10
C LEU A 249 -6.49 -19.00 -7.36
N SER A 250 -5.38 -18.27 -7.33
CA SER A 250 -4.81 -17.62 -8.52
C SER A 250 -4.24 -18.65 -9.50
N ILE A 251 -3.60 -19.72 -8.99
CA ILE A 251 -3.11 -20.84 -9.81
C ILE A 251 -4.28 -21.58 -10.46
N PHE A 252 -5.35 -21.87 -9.71
CA PHE A 252 -6.56 -22.48 -10.27
C PHE A 252 -7.26 -21.59 -11.30
N LYS A 253 -7.26 -20.27 -11.15
CA LYS A 253 -7.78 -19.35 -12.17
C LYS A 253 -6.93 -19.34 -13.43
N ILE A 254 -5.59 -19.38 -13.31
CA ILE A 254 -4.67 -19.46 -14.45
C ILE A 254 -4.88 -20.79 -15.17
N LEU A 255 -4.97 -21.91 -14.46
CA LEU A 255 -5.23 -23.23 -15.03
C LEU A 255 -6.62 -23.31 -15.69
N ALA A 256 -7.65 -22.75 -15.07
CA ALA A 256 -8.98 -22.68 -15.66
C ALA A 256 -8.99 -21.85 -16.96
N HIS A 257 -8.31 -20.69 -16.98
CA HIS A 257 -8.17 -19.89 -18.21
C HIS A 257 -7.43 -20.64 -19.33
N THR A 258 -6.43 -21.45 -18.98
CA THR A 258 -5.68 -22.24 -19.97
C THR A 258 -6.52 -23.42 -20.51
N ILE A 259 -7.40 -24.00 -19.69
CA ILE A 259 -8.27 -25.11 -20.07
C ILE A 259 -9.48 -24.65 -20.91
N TYR A 260 -9.97 -23.42 -20.69
CA TYR A 260 -11.12 -22.88 -21.45
C TYR A 260 -10.71 -22.05 -22.68
N ALA A 261 -9.41 -21.83 -22.91
CA ALA A 261 -8.86 -21.17 -24.08
C ALA A 261 -8.24 -22.16 -25.11
N SER A 262 -8.29 -23.42 -24.81
CA SER A 262 -7.99 -24.57 -25.74
C SER A 262 -9.28 -25.23 -26.16
#